data_d9e7c8770fa94c355d0663e1e31c96b8
#
_entry.id   d9e7c8770fa94c355d0663e1e31c96b8
#
_cell.length_a   1.000
_cell.length_b   1.000
_cell.length_c   1.000
_cell.angle_alpha   90.00
_cell.angle_beta   90.00
_cell.angle_gamma   90.00
#
_symmetry.space_group_name_H-M   'P 1'
#
loop_
_entity.id
_entity.type
_entity.pdbx_description
1 polymer ?
#
loop_
_entity_poly.entity_id
_entity_poly.type
_entity_poly.pdbx_seq_one_letter_code
_entity_poly.pdbx_strand_id
1 'polypeptide(L)'
;VLKLILRDANDNLISGQTVTFTTVLNGVTISGTAEDQDGIYTANLKGTVAGTAPVKVFVGGTELAVNAVSVELTADSSKPDSGKSVLEAAPATIVADNTKESVLTLTLRDVNGNLIPGQGILFKADLSGTVISGTR
;
A
#
# COMPACT_ATOMS: atom_id res chain seq x y z
N VAL A 1 4.56 -1.54 14.08
CA VAL A 1 4.28 -0.98 15.41
C VAL A 1 4.56 0.53 15.38
N LEU A 2 3.59 1.32 15.84
CA LEU A 2 3.76 2.74 16.12
C LEU A 2 4.25 2.89 17.56
N LYS A 3 5.15 3.83 17.82
CA LYS A 3 5.73 4.06 19.15
C LYS A 3 5.87 5.54 19.43
N LEU A 4 5.37 5.98 20.57
CA LEU A 4 5.60 7.30 21.14
C LEU A 4 6.40 7.14 22.43
N ILE A 5 7.46 7.93 22.59
CA ILE A 5 8.14 8.14 23.87
C ILE A 5 7.73 9.52 24.34
N LEU A 6 6.93 9.60 25.40
CA LEU A 6 6.38 10.85 25.90
C LEU A 6 7.24 11.39 27.03
N ARG A 7 7.73 12.64 26.87
CA ARG A 7 8.60 13.31 27.83
C ARG A 7 8.12 14.72 28.13
N ASP A 8 8.43 15.19 29.31
CA ASP A 8 8.27 16.60 29.69
C ASP A 8 9.45 17.46 29.19
N ALA A 9 9.40 18.77 29.50
CA ALA A 9 10.45 19.72 29.10
C ALA A 9 11.79 19.47 29.80
N ASN A 10 11.82 18.70 30.88
CA ASN A 10 13.03 18.31 31.62
C ASN A 10 13.53 16.90 31.25
N ASP A 11 12.97 16.33 30.14
CA ASP A 11 13.31 15.01 29.62
C ASP A 11 12.84 13.81 30.47
N ASN A 12 11.93 14.05 31.45
CA ASN A 12 11.34 12.98 32.24
C ASN A 12 10.23 12.26 31.46
N LEU A 13 10.15 10.93 31.57
CA LEU A 13 9.08 10.13 30.99
C LEU A 13 7.74 10.45 31.66
N ILE A 14 6.68 10.56 30.86
CA ILE A 14 5.32 10.83 31.35
C ILE A 14 4.47 9.58 31.14
N SER A 15 4.07 8.92 32.22
CA SER A 15 3.22 7.73 32.22
C SER A 15 1.74 8.06 32.46
N GLY A 16 0.86 7.09 32.27
CA GLY A 16 -0.55 7.17 32.64
C GLY A 16 -1.39 8.10 31.77
N GLN A 17 -0.93 8.47 30.56
CA GLN A 17 -1.66 9.36 29.67
C GLN A 17 -2.55 8.58 28.69
N THR A 18 -3.66 9.19 28.30
CA THR A 18 -4.48 8.69 27.19
C THR A 18 -3.84 9.10 25.88
N VAL A 19 -3.21 8.15 25.18
CA VAL A 19 -2.55 8.37 23.89
C VAL A 19 -3.37 7.71 22.77
N THR A 20 -3.56 8.41 21.66
CA THR A 20 -4.27 7.92 20.48
C THR A 20 -3.46 8.22 19.22
N PHE A 21 -3.23 7.19 18.40
CA PHE A 21 -2.67 7.35 17.06
C PHE A 21 -3.79 7.36 16.02
N THR A 22 -3.67 8.21 15.01
CA THR A 22 -4.63 8.30 13.90
C THR A 22 -3.93 8.37 12.56
N THR A 23 -4.66 8.00 11.49
CA THR A 23 -4.25 8.21 10.10
C THR A 23 -5.46 8.58 9.26
N VAL A 24 -5.22 9.27 8.15
CA VAL A 24 -6.28 9.66 7.19
C VAL A 24 -6.40 8.68 6.02
N LEU A 25 -5.48 7.71 5.88
CA LEU A 25 -5.57 6.73 4.81
C LEU A 25 -6.71 5.74 5.07
N ASN A 26 -7.70 5.72 4.16
CA ASN A 26 -8.81 4.77 4.22
C ASN A 26 -8.30 3.33 4.06
N GLY A 27 -9.02 2.38 4.67
CA GLY A 27 -8.63 0.96 4.64
C GLY A 27 -7.49 0.60 5.58
N VAL A 28 -7.07 1.53 6.43
CA VAL A 28 -6.08 1.33 7.50
C VAL A 28 -6.76 1.35 8.86
N THR A 29 -6.35 0.45 9.72
CA THR A 29 -6.79 0.40 11.12
C THR A 29 -5.60 0.47 12.05
N ILE A 30 -5.74 1.22 13.14
CA ILE A 30 -4.77 1.29 14.23
C ILE A 30 -5.43 0.67 15.46
N SER A 31 -4.73 -0.25 16.14
CA SER A 31 -5.20 -0.86 17.38
C SER A 31 -5.31 0.17 18.52
N GLY A 32 -6.00 -0.19 19.60
CA GLY A 32 -5.91 0.58 20.83
C GLY A 32 -4.45 0.72 21.29
N THR A 33 -4.15 1.87 21.87
CA THR A 33 -2.80 2.15 22.39
C THR A 33 -2.60 1.42 23.71
N ALA A 34 -1.41 0.82 23.88
CA ALA A 34 -0.95 0.27 25.14
C ALA A 34 0.26 1.06 25.63
N GLU A 35 0.37 1.22 26.94
CA GLU A 35 1.59 1.69 27.59
C GLU A 35 2.42 0.46 27.98
N ASP A 36 3.52 0.19 27.23
CA ASP A 36 4.35 -0.99 27.45
C ASP A 36 5.31 -0.82 28.63
N GLN A 37 5.78 0.41 28.81
CA GLN A 37 6.65 0.86 29.90
C GLN A 37 6.30 2.31 30.18
N ASP A 38 6.64 2.80 31.37
CA ASP A 38 6.38 4.18 31.78
C ASP A 38 6.80 5.18 30.70
N GLY A 39 5.82 5.93 30.17
CA GLY A 39 6.01 6.94 29.14
C GLY A 39 6.28 6.40 27.73
N ILE A 40 6.16 5.08 27.50
CA ILE A 40 6.33 4.46 26.18
C ILE A 40 4.99 3.85 25.72
N TYR A 41 4.39 4.45 24.72
CA TYR A 41 3.07 4.08 24.18
C TYR A 41 3.21 3.46 22.82
N THR A 42 2.53 2.33 22.59
CA THR A 42 2.57 1.57 21.32
C THR A 42 1.19 1.28 20.79
N ALA A 43 1.09 1.14 19.47
CA ALA A 43 -0.09 0.66 18.76
C ALA A 43 0.32 -0.09 17.48
N ASN A 44 -0.53 -0.97 16.99
CA ASN A 44 -0.31 -1.69 15.73
C ASN A 44 -1.14 -1.06 14.61
N LEU A 45 -0.51 -0.82 13.48
CA LEU A 45 -1.15 -0.37 12.24
C LEU A 45 -1.21 -1.52 11.25
N LYS A 46 -2.36 -1.72 10.62
CA LYS A 46 -2.56 -2.66 9.51
C LYS A 46 -3.55 -2.08 8.50
N GLY A 47 -3.49 -2.54 7.27
CA GLY A 47 -4.39 -2.05 6.24
C GLY A 47 -4.46 -2.97 5.03
N THR A 48 -5.46 -2.74 4.17
CA THR A 48 -5.73 -3.49 2.94
C THR A 48 -5.55 -2.62 1.68
N VAL A 49 -5.31 -1.32 1.85
CA VAL A 49 -5.12 -0.38 0.74
C VAL A 49 -3.67 0.04 0.69
N ALA A 50 -3.05 -0.11 -0.49
CA ALA A 50 -1.69 0.38 -0.72
C ALA A 50 -1.66 1.90 -0.77
N GLY A 51 -0.66 2.50 -0.15
CA GLY A 51 -0.47 3.94 -0.08
C GLY A 51 0.30 4.37 1.15
N THR A 52 0.54 5.66 1.27
CA THR A 52 1.24 6.25 2.41
C THR A 52 0.24 6.64 3.49
N ALA A 53 0.39 6.09 4.68
CA ALA A 53 -0.42 6.40 5.86
C ALA A 53 0.32 7.38 6.77
N PRO A 54 0.06 8.69 6.70
CA PRO A 54 0.61 9.64 7.65
C PRO A 54 0.00 9.41 9.02
N VAL A 55 0.82 9.43 10.06
CA VAL A 55 0.39 9.16 11.43
C VAL A 55 0.44 10.43 12.26
N LYS A 56 -0.65 10.70 12.97
CA LYS A 56 -0.74 11.74 14.00
C LYS A 56 -0.94 11.10 15.35
N VAL A 57 -0.50 11.78 16.41
CA VAL A 57 -0.66 11.34 17.78
C VAL A 57 -1.34 12.42 18.61
N PHE A 58 -2.23 11.99 19.49
CA PHE A 58 -2.99 12.84 20.42
C PHE A 58 -2.74 12.37 21.84
N VAL A 59 -2.55 13.30 22.74
CA VAL A 59 -2.41 13.07 24.19
C VAL A 59 -3.52 13.83 24.91
N GLY A 60 -4.38 13.11 25.64
CA GLY A 60 -5.53 13.71 26.31
C GLY A 60 -6.51 14.42 25.34
N GLY A 61 -6.57 13.95 24.08
CA GLY A 61 -7.43 14.55 23.04
C GLY A 61 -6.82 15.74 22.30
N THR A 62 -5.61 16.17 22.65
CA THR A 62 -4.89 17.28 21.98
C THR A 62 -3.79 16.72 21.08
N GLU A 63 -3.71 17.16 19.82
CA GLU A 63 -2.63 16.75 18.92
C GLU A 63 -1.27 17.16 19.48
N LEU A 64 -0.37 16.20 19.58
CA LEU A 64 1.02 16.43 19.94
C LEU A 64 1.86 16.57 18.67
N ALA A 65 2.40 17.77 18.43
CA ALA A 65 3.27 18.03 17.30
C ALA A 65 4.66 17.44 17.54
N VAL A 66 4.84 16.19 17.12
CA VAL A 66 6.12 15.48 17.11
C VAL A 66 6.65 15.37 15.67
N ASN A 67 7.80 14.72 15.50
CA ASN A 67 8.34 14.43 14.17
C ASN A 67 7.31 13.71 13.29
N ALA A 68 7.24 14.09 12.02
CA ALA A 68 6.35 13.45 11.04
C ALA A 68 6.73 11.97 10.83
N VAL A 69 5.74 11.09 10.94
CA VAL A 69 5.88 9.65 10.71
C VAL A 69 4.83 9.21 9.71
N SER A 70 5.23 8.35 8.77
CA SER A 70 4.32 7.70 7.81
C SER A 70 4.65 6.22 7.72
N VAL A 71 3.63 5.42 7.43
CA VAL A 71 3.79 3.99 7.11
C VAL A 71 3.40 3.81 5.65
N GLU A 72 4.29 3.21 4.87
CA GLU A 72 4.02 2.83 3.48
C GLU A 72 3.39 1.44 3.47
N LEU A 73 2.18 1.33 2.91
CA LEU A 73 1.51 0.06 2.65
C LEU A 73 1.64 -0.27 1.17
N THR A 74 2.12 -1.46 0.86
CA THR A 74 2.33 -1.93 -0.51
C THR A 74 1.36 -3.05 -0.87
N ALA A 75 1.13 -3.25 -2.18
CA ALA A 75 0.38 -4.40 -2.66
C ALA A 75 1.09 -5.71 -2.30
N ASP A 76 0.33 -6.79 -2.11
CA ASP A 76 0.89 -8.14 -1.96
C ASP A 76 1.29 -8.70 -3.34
N SER A 77 2.52 -8.44 -3.74
CA SER A 77 3.06 -8.87 -5.04
C SER A 77 3.19 -10.40 -5.17
N SER A 78 3.14 -11.13 -4.06
CA SER A 78 3.18 -12.59 -4.06
C SER A 78 1.83 -13.23 -4.40
N LYS A 79 0.75 -12.46 -4.42
CA LYS A 79 -0.63 -12.93 -4.60
C LYS A 79 -1.41 -12.10 -5.64
N PRO A 80 -1.00 -12.15 -6.91
CA PRO A 80 -1.81 -11.58 -7.98
C PRO A 80 -3.20 -12.26 -8.02
N ASP A 81 -4.23 -11.46 -8.21
CA ASP A 81 -5.61 -11.95 -8.27
C ASP A 81 -6.16 -11.86 -9.70
N SER A 82 -6.56 -13.01 -10.26
CA SER A 82 -7.08 -13.08 -11.64
C SER A 82 -8.45 -12.41 -11.80
N GLY A 83 -9.24 -12.34 -10.73
CA GLY A 83 -10.55 -11.67 -10.74
C GLY A 83 -10.46 -10.15 -10.61
N LYS A 84 -9.32 -9.63 -10.13
CA LYS A 84 -9.06 -8.19 -9.99
C LYS A 84 -8.16 -7.63 -11.08
N SER A 85 -7.37 -8.51 -11.71
CA SER A 85 -6.48 -8.14 -12.82
C SER A 85 -7.23 -8.17 -14.15
N VAL A 86 -6.81 -7.30 -15.10
CA VAL A 86 -7.47 -7.17 -16.41
C VAL A 86 -6.43 -7.21 -17.50
N LEU A 87 -6.66 -8.04 -18.51
CA LEU A 87 -5.90 -8.08 -19.76
C LEU A 87 -6.75 -7.50 -20.89
N GLU A 88 -6.20 -6.55 -21.62
CA GLU A 88 -6.86 -5.87 -22.73
C GLU A 88 -6.01 -5.92 -24.00
N ALA A 89 -6.65 -5.86 -25.15
CA ALA A 89 -6.03 -5.70 -26.47
C ALA A 89 -6.72 -4.58 -27.24
N ALA A 90 -5.96 -3.62 -27.72
CA ALA A 90 -6.52 -2.49 -28.47
C ALA A 90 -5.64 -2.15 -29.69
N PRO A 91 -6.21 -2.14 -30.91
CA PRO A 91 -7.55 -2.60 -31.27
C PRO A 91 -7.70 -4.14 -31.14
N ALA A 92 -8.92 -4.62 -30.89
CA ALA A 92 -9.18 -6.06 -30.79
C ALA A 92 -9.10 -6.81 -32.11
N THR A 93 -9.13 -6.09 -33.25
CA THR A 93 -9.05 -6.64 -34.61
C THR A 93 -8.01 -5.85 -35.40
N ILE A 94 -7.10 -6.56 -36.03
CA ILE A 94 -6.09 -6.01 -36.91
C ILE A 94 -6.04 -6.80 -38.23
N VAL A 95 -5.54 -6.16 -39.29
CA VAL A 95 -5.29 -6.85 -40.57
C VAL A 95 -4.01 -7.69 -40.45
N ALA A 96 -4.05 -8.92 -40.95
CA ALA A 96 -2.90 -9.82 -40.94
C ALA A 96 -1.92 -9.49 -42.06
N ASP A 97 -1.32 -8.32 -42.04
CA ASP A 97 -0.41 -7.80 -43.05
C ASP A 97 1.02 -7.60 -42.56
N ASN A 98 1.29 -8.04 -41.33
CA ASN A 98 2.57 -7.88 -40.63
C ASN A 98 2.99 -6.39 -40.40
N THR A 99 2.06 -5.45 -40.54
CA THR A 99 2.29 -4.02 -40.35
C THR A 99 1.39 -3.41 -39.28
N LYS A 100 0.19 -3.97 -39.09
CA LYS A 100 -0.77 -3.51 -38.08
C LYS A 100 -0.52 -4.19 -36.74
N GLU A 101 -0.59 -3.42 -35.70
CA GLU A 101 -0.29 -3.87 -34.31
C GLU A 101 -1.51 -3.71 -33.43
N SER A 102 -1.66 -4.61 -32.45
CA SER A 102 -2.54 -4.48 -31.31
C SER A 102 -1.71 -4.36 -30.03
N VAL A 103 -2.02 -3.39 -29.21
CA VAL A 103 -1.36 -3.21 -27.92
C VAL A 103 -2.04 -4.08 -26.87
N LEU A 104 -1.25 -4.92 -26.22
CA LEU A 104 -1.69 -5.73 -25.08
C LEU A 104 -1.38 -4.98 -23.79
N THR A 105 -2.38 -4.81 -22.93
CA THR A 105 -2.24 -4.13 -21.64
C THR A 105 -2.71 -5.05 -20.51
N LEU A 106 -1.83 -5.33 -19.55
CA LEU A 106 -2.18 -6.03 -18.32
C LEU A 106 -2.20 -5.04 -17.16
N THR A 107 -3.34 -4.92 -16.48
CA THR A 107 -3.47 -4.25 -15.20
C THR A 107 -3.44 -5.32 -14.12
N LEU A 108 -2.31 -5.45 -13.41
CA LEU A 108 -2.11 -6.48 -12.40
C LEU A 108 -2.47 -5.97 -11.01
N ARG A 109 -3.32 -6.71 -10.29
CA ARG A 109 -3.80 -6.35 -8.95
C ARG A 109 -3.75 -7.53 -7.99
N ASP A 110 -3.60 -7.22 -6.69
CA ASP A 110 -3.74 -8.20 -5.61
C ASP A 110 -5.22 -8.44 -5.25
N VAL A 111 -5.48 -9.33 -4.30
CA VAL A 111 -6.83 -9.67 -3.82
C VAL A 111 -7.60 -8.48 -3.26
N ASN A 112 -6.91 -7.46 -2.73
CA ASN A 112 -7.50 -6.23 -2.22
C ASN A 112 -7.72 -5.17 -3.32
N GLY A 113 -7.31 -5.46 -4.58
CA GLY A 113 -7.42 -4.55 -5.71
C GLY A 113 -6.27 -3.55 -5.84
N ASN A 114 -5.23 -3.66 -5.04
CA ASN A 114 -4.04 -2.79 -5.13
C ASN A 114 -3.23 -3.13 -6.37
N LEU A 115 -2.74 -2.11 -7.08
CA LEU A 115 -1.85 -2.29 -8.23
C LEU A 115 -0.53 -2.94 -7.81
N ILE A 116 -0.09 -3.96 -8.54
CA ILE A 116 1.19 -4.64 -8.32
C ILE A 116 2.19 -4.17 -9.38
N PRO A 117 3.13 -3.28 -9.05
CA PRO A 117 4.16 -2.85 -9.98
C PRO A 117 5.36 -3.80 -10.02
N GLY A 118 6.23 -3.61 -11.01
CA GLY A 118 7.57 -4.19 -11.05
C GLY A 118 7.65 -5.70 -11.28
N GLN A 119 6.57 -6.33 -11.79
CA GLN A 119 6.57 -7.77 -12.09
C GLN A 119 7.12 -8.06 -13.50
N GLY A 120 7.83 -9.17 -13.63
CA GLY A 120 8.22 -9.70 -14.93
C GLY A 120 7.00 -10.34 -15.62
N ILE A 121 6.53 -9.74 -16.71
CA ILE A 121 5.36 -10.19 -17.45
C ILE A 121 5.79 -10.79 -18.80
N LEU A 122 5.20 -11.92 -19.15
CA LEU A 122 5.37 -12.57 -20.46
C LEU A 122 3.99 -12.76 -21.10
N PHE A 123 3.78 -12.13 -22.26
CA PHE A 123 2.62 -12.40 -23.11
C PHE A 123 2.95 -13.53 -24.09
N LYS A 124 1.99 -14.42 -24.33
CA LYS A 124 2.08 -15.49 -25.33
C LYS A 124 0.83 -15.52 -26.20
N ALA A 125 1.01 -15.88 -27.44
CA ALA A 125 -0.08 -16.17 -28.38
C ALA A 125 0.15 -17.57 -28.97
N ASP A 126 -0.92 -18.37 -29.06
CA ASP A 126 -0.85 -19.75 -29.57
C ASP A 126 -0.99 -19.82 -31.09
N LEU A 127 -1.39 -18.71 -31.72
CA LEU A 127 -1.52 -18.65 -33.19
C LEU A 127 -0.15 -18.55 -33.86
N SER A 128 0.16 -19.52 -34.72
CA SER A 128 1.39 -19.52 -35.52
C SER A 128 1.46 -18.29 -36.44
N GLY A 129 2.65 -17.69 -36.53
CA GLY A 129 2.86 -16.47 -37.32
C GLY A 129 2.58 -15.16 -36.58
N THR A 130 2.18 -15.23 -35.32
CA THR A 130 2.08 -14.03 -34.43
C THR A 130 3.44 -13.71 -33.81
N VAL A 131 3.74 -12.41 -33.72
CA VAL A 131 4.94 -11.91 -33.01
C VAL A 131 4.49 -10.96 -31.91
N ILE A 132 4.97 -11.18 -30.68
CA ILE A 132 4.77 -10.26 -29.56
C ILE A 132 6.10 -9.59 -29.26
N SER A 133 6.14 -8.26 -29.37
CA SER A 133 7.32 -7.47 -28.99
C SER A 133 7.46 -7.34 -27.47
N GLY A 134 8.60 -6.87 -27.01
CA GLY A 134 8.96 -6.81 -25.59
C GLY A 134 7.97 -6.03 -24.72
N THR A 135 7.84 -6.47 -23.49
CA THR A 135 7.01 -5.84 -22.44
C THR A 135 7.71 -4.59 -21.88
N ARG A 136 6.93 -3.58 -21.58
CA ARG A 136 7.39 -2.34 -20.93
C ARG A 136 6.85 -2.26 -19.52
#